data_4407247e43efef779b25aedee48ba48d
#
_entry.id   4407247e43efef779b25aedee48ba48d
#
_cell.length_a   1.000
_cell.length_b   1.000
_cell.length_c   1.000
_cell.angle_alpha   90.00
_cell.angle_beta   90.00
_cell.angle_gamma   90.00
#
_symmetry.space_group_name_H-M   'P 1'
#
loop_
_entity.id
_entity.type
_entity.pdbx_description
1 polymer ?
#
loop_
_entity_poly.entity_id
_entity_poly.type
_entity_poly.pdbx_seq_one_letter_code
_entity_poly.pdbx_strand_id
1 'polypeptide(L)'
;MGLPADAALPPLPPIPMADPVLSATESGSWRPYLREFAMLFLAISLGFVVDNYREYLSDRERERVLMRQVMDDLRADIANADSNLVMRDWRAAKMDSLLDLHDAGIARERAGDVYYFSMAVRQTYQFTPHGGAFSQLENGGGLQLITKPEVLSALQGYRAAVQWLMTMQALETDQIQRYRNGPFLRMLDPAVLRRITHTEIQDLSRRIVRPEGPVRLVDLSAGTMNEYFALVLNMSAFNGTCRRIVGDVGQHAERVAQLIATTYGFE
;
A
#
# COMPACT_ATOMS: atom_id res chain seq x y z
N MET A 1 26.82 -96.71 -44.19
CA MET A 1 27.59 -96.13 -45.26
C MET A 1 28.41 -95.00 -44.68
N GLY A 2 29.65 -95.20 -44.62
CA GLY A 2 30.67 -94.61 -43.82
C GLY A 2 31.06 -93.19 -44.23
N LEU A 3 31.38 -92.49 -43.25
CA LEU A 3 32.12 -91.19 -43.31
C LEU A 3 33.61 -91.50 -43.30
N PRO A 4 34.42 -90.91 -44.17
CA PRO A 4 35.89 -91.02 -44.01
C PRO A 4 36.35 -90.00 -43.01
N ALA A 5 37.25 -90.39 -42.18
CA ALA A 5 38.06 -89.65 -41.22
C ALA A 5 39.18 -88.94 -41.91
N ASP A 6 39.76 -87.95 -41.26
CA ASP A 6 41.06 -87.38 -41.34
C ASP A 6 41.37 -86.41 -42.56
N ALA A 7 41.28 -85.15 -42.23
CA ALA A 7 42.13 -84.17 -42.82
C ALA A 7 42.76 -83.28 -41.69
N ALA A 8 44.02 -83.59 -41.41
CA ALA A 8 44.83 -82.86 -40.44
C ALA A 8 45.10 -81.44 -40.99
N LEU A 9 44.73 -80.47 -40.18
CA LEU A 9 45.07 -79.01 -40.47
C LEU A 9 46.58 -78.79 -40.35
N PRO A 10 47.16 -77.97 -41.23
CA PRO A 10 48.58 -77.65 -41.14
C PRO A 10 48.87 -76.79 -39.91
N PRO A 11 50.07 -76.87 -39.35
CA PRO A 11 50.48 -76.08 -38.18
C PRO A 11 50.51 -74.57 -38.54
N LEU A 12 49.88 -73.81 -37.62
CA LEU A 12 49.91 -72.33 -37.68
C LEU A 12 51.34 -71.84 -37.51
N PRO A 13 51.71 -70.76 -38.29
CA PRO A 13 53.03 -70.15 -38.14
C PRO A 13 53.12 -69.45 -36.76
N PRO A 14 54.34 -69.36 -36.20
CA PRO A 14 54.53 -68.73 -34.88
C PRO A 14 54.15 -67.23 -34.93
N ILE A 15 53.33 -66.81 -34.01
CA ILE A 15 53.00 -65.41 -33.81
C ILE A 15 54.24 -64.69 -33.29
N PRO A 16 54.75 -63.65 -34.01
CA PRO A 16 55.84 -62.86 -33.47
C PRO A 16 55.31 -62.16 -32.15
N MET A 17 55.96 -62.50 -31.04
CA MET A 17 55.78 -61.73 -29.79
C MET A 17 56.36 -60.34 -30.05
N ALA A 18 55.47 -59.39 -30.16
CA ALA A 18 55.88 -57.97 -30.15
C ALA A 18 56.49 -57.70 -28.79
N ASP A 19 57.71 -57.26 -28.75
CA ASP A 19 58.31 -56.68 -27.53
C ASP A 19 57.42 -55.60 -26.96
N PRO A 20 57.16 -55.62 -25.62
CA PRO A 20 56.47 -54.52 -25.01
C PRO A 20 57.39 -53.30 -25.15
N VAL A 21 56.97 -52.39 -26.04
CA VAL A 21 57.57 -51.06 -26.09
C VAL A 21 57.09 -50.40 -24.80
N LEU A 22 57.86 -50.50 -23.75
CA LEU A 22 57.78 -49.64 -22.60
C LEU A 22 58.00 -48.22 -23.10
N SER A 23 56.95 -47.60 -23.61
CA SER A 23 56.95 -46.16 -23.84
C SER A 23 57.25 -45.52 -22.49
N ALA A 24 58.45 -44.97 -22.40
CA ALA A 24 58.85 -44.13 -21.30
C ALA A 24 57.69 -43.17 -20.99
N THR A 25 57.07 -43.27 -19.83
CA THR A 25 56.20 -42.29 -19.27
C THR A 25 57.04 -41.00 -19.21
N GLU A 26 56.89 -40.17 -20.23
CA GLU A 26 57.31 -38.77 -20.12
C GLU A 26 56.62 -38.26 -18.85
N SER A 27 57.44 -37.87 -17.88
CA SER A 27 57.00 -37.18 -16.68
C SER A 27 56.39 -35.87 -17.13
N GLY A 28 55.12 -35.89 -17.59
CA GLY A 28 54.37 -34.77 -18.07
C GLY A 28 54.38 -33.71 -16.98
N SER A 29 55.14 -32.65 -17.19
CA SER A 29 55.16 -31.48 -16.33
C SER A 29 53.72 -31.04 -16.10
N TRP A 30 53.24 -31.15 -14.86
CA TRP A 30 51.87 -30.71 -14.46
C TRP A 30 51.65 -29.20 -14.66
N ARG A 31 52.74 -28.46 -14.92
CA ARG A 31 52.73 -26.99 -15.17
C ARG A 31 51.87 -26.52 -16.35
N PRO A 32 51.83 -27.18 -17.53
CA PRO A 32 50.92 -26.78 -18.61
C PRO A 32 49.46 -26.98 -18.24
N TYR A 33 49.12 -28.08 -17.59
CA TYR A 33 47.74 -28.33 -17.13
C TYR A 33 47.29 -27.33 -16.05
N LEU A 34 48.20 -26.90 -15.17
CA LEU A 34 47.90 -25.85 -14.20
C LEU A 34 47.68 -24.49 -14.88
N ARG A 35 48.43 -24.17 -15.92
CA ARG A 35 48.20 -22.92 -16.70
C ARG A 35 46.86 -22.97 -17.42
N GLU A 36 46.51 -24.06 -18.02
CA GLU A 36 45.25 -24.25 -18.73
C GLU A 36 44.08 -24.18 -17.79
N PHE A 37 44.17 -24.86 -16.63
CA PHE A 37 43.20 -24.76 -15.55
C PHE A 37 43.06 -23.32 -15.02
N ALA A 38 44.16 -22.65 -14.76
CA ALA A 38 44.15 -21.27 -14.28
C ALA A 38 43.52 -20.31 -15.29
N MET A 39 43.79 -20.47 -16.61
CA MET A 39 43.15 -19.67 -17.67
C MET A 39 41.65 -19.93 -17.73
N LEU A 40 41.20 -21.20 -17.65
CA LEU A 40 39.79 -21.55 -17.67
C LEU A 40 39.10 -21.04 -16.43
N PHE A 41 39.69 -21.20 -15.26
CA PHE A 41 39.18 -20.69 -13.99
C PHE A 41 39.04 -19.16 -14.01
N LEU A 42 40.05 -18.43 -14.50
CA LEU A 42 40.01 -16.98 -14.64
C LEU A 42 38.93 -16.53 -15.64
N ALA A 43 38.76 -17.21 -16.77
CA ALA A 43 37.74 -16.89 -17.75
C ALA A 43 36.33 -17.05 -17.16
N ILE A 44 36.07 -18.14 -16.46
CA ILE A 44 34.76 -18.38 -15.79
C ILE A 44 34.54 -17.37 -14.66
N SER A 45 35.56 -17.16 -13.82
CA SER A 45 35.48 -16.20 -12.72
C SER A 45 35.22 -14.75 -13.22
N LEU A 46 35.86 -14.36 -14.30
CA LEU A 46 35.66 -13.06 -14.91
C LEU A 46 34.22 -12.93 -15.47
N GLY A 47 33.68 -14.00 -16.07
CA GLY A 47 32.31 -14.07 -16.53
C GLY A 47 31.33 -13.81 -15.38
N PHE A 48 31.48 -14.49 -14.25
CA PHE A 48 30.65 -14.25 -13.06
C PHE A 48 30.76 -12.84 -12.48
N VAL A 49 31.97 -12.28 -12.48
CA VAL A 49 32.16 -10.89 -11.99
C VAL A 49 31.46 -9.90 -12.91
N VAL A 50 31.52 -10.08 -14.22
CA VAL A 50 30.83 -9.20 -15.19
C VAL A 50 29.33 -9.33 -15.08
N ASP A 51 28.79 -10.55 -14.93
CA ASP A 51 27.37 -10.78 -14.78
C ASP A 51 26.84 -10.18 -13.47
N ASN A 52 27.51 -10.40 -12.35
CA ASN A 52 27.16 -9.80 -11.07
C ASN A 52 27.21 -8.27 -11.11
N TYR A 53 28.19 -7.69 -11.80
CA TYR A 53 28.27 -6.23 -11.94
C TYR A 53 27.13 -5.67 -12.80
N ARG A 54 26.78 -6.37 -13.88
CA ARG A 54 25.63 -6.01 -14.73
C ARG A 54 24.31 -6.09 -13.96
N GLU A 55 24.10 -7.15 -13.19
CA GLU A 55 22.93 -7.33 -12.32
C GLU A 55 22.86 -6.19 -11.28
N TYR A 56 23.96 -5.90 -10.60
CA TYR A 56 24.04 -4.78 -9.66
C TYR A 56 23.64 -3.43 -10.30
N LEU A 57 24.11 -3.12 -11.49
CA LEU A 57 23.75 -1.88 -12.19
C LEU A 57 22.26 -1.86 -12.57
N SER A 58 21.72 -3.00 -13.03
CA SER A 58 20.31 -3.15 -13.35
C SER A 58 19.41 -2.94 -12.12
N ASP A 59 19.80 -3.49 -10.98
CA ASP A 59 19.08 -3.37 -9.72
C ASP A 59 19.10 -1.94 -9.19
N ARG A 60 20.21 -1.22 -9.36
CA ARG A 60 20.30 0.20 -9.03
C ARG A 60 19.35 1.07 -9.85
N GLU A 61 19.27 0.80 -11.14
CA GLU A 61 18.33 1.53 -12.01
C GLU A 61 16.88 1.21 -11.64
N ARG A 62 16.57 -0.05 -11.37
CA ARG A 62 15.25 -0.47 -10.89
C ARG A 62 14.87 0.19 -9.56
N GLU A 63 15.80 0.20 -8.59
CA GLU A 63 15.61 0.90 -7.31
C GLU A 63 15.27 2.37 -7.54
N ARG A 64 16.03 3.05 -8.41
CA ARG A 64 15.83 4.47 -8.70
C ARG A 64 14.46 4.76 -9.34
N VAL A 65 14.04 3.93 -10.28
CA VAL A 65 12.71 4.04 -10.93
C VAL A 65 11.60 3.84 -9.91
N LEU A 66 11.70 2.81 -9.07
CA LEU A 66 10.72 2.52 -8.02
C LEU A 66 10.65 3.66 -6.98
N MET A 67 11.79 4.22 -6.56
CA MET A 67 11.80 5.35 -5.63
C MET A 67 11.15 6.60 -6.20
N ARG A 68 11.26 6.84 -7.51
CA ARG A 68 10.54 7.94 -8.17
C ARG A 68 9.02 7.72 -8.12
N GLN A 69 8.55 6.51 -8.41
CA GLN A 69 7.14 6.17 -8.34
C GLN A 69 6.60 6.28 -6.90
N VAL A 70 7.36 5.81 -5.91
CA VAL A 70 7.02 5.98 -4.49
C VAL A 70 6.92 7.46 -4.11
N MET A 71 7.81 8.29 -4.62
CA MET A 71 7.76 9.74 -4.37
C MET A 71 6.52 10.38 -4.98
N ASP A 72 6.07 9.94 -6.15
CA ASP A 72 4.84 10.42 -6.78
C ASP A 72 3.60 9.96 -5.98
N ASP A 73 3.57 8.72 -5.49
CA ASP A 73 2.52 8.24 -4.57
C ASP A 73 2.48 9.08 -3.29
N LEU A 74 3.64 9.36 -2.68
CA LEU A 74 3.72 10.20 -1.46
C LEU A 74 3.23 11.64 -1.70
N ARG A 75 3.55 12.24 -2.85
CA ARG A 75 3.05 13.58 -3.22
C ARG A 75 1.52 13.57 -3.36
N ALA A 76 0.97 12.54 -3.97
CA ALA A 76 -0.49 12.39 -4.08
C ALA A 76 -1.14 12.18 -2.71
N ASP A 77 -0.48 11.46 -1.80
CA ASP A 77 -0.95 11.26 -0.42
C ASP A 77 -0.91 12.55 0.41
N ILE A 78 0.09 13.40 0.23
CA ILE A 78 0.16 14.72 0.86
C ILE A 78 -1.06 15.57 0.42
N ALA A 79 -1.31 15.67 -0.89
CA ALA A 79 -2.46 16.42 -1.40
C ALA A 79 -3.81 15.86 -0.93
N ASN A 80 -3.91 14.52 -0.82
CA ASN A 80 -5.09 13.84 -0.27
C ASN A 80 -5.26 14.14 1.22
N ALA A 81 -4.17 14.14 2.00
CA ALA A 81 -4.22 14.49 3.42
C ALA A 81 -4.71 15.94 3.62
N ASP A 82 -4.19 16.90 2.88
CA ASP A 82 -4.62 18.30 2.95
C ASP A 82 -6.11 18.46 2.66
N SER A 83 -6.57 17.83 1.58
CA SER A 83 -7.99 17.85 1.21
C SER A 83 -8.88 17.21 2.28
N ASN A 84 -8.41 16.11 2.88
CA ASN A 84 -9.11 15.40 3.94
C ASN A 84 -9.22 16.27 5.21
N LEU A 85 -8.15 16.98 5.58
CA LEU A 85 -8.13 17.91 6.72
C LEU A 85 -9.18 19.01 6.58
N VAL A 86 -9.27 19.66 5.40
CA VAL A 86 -10.26 20.71 5.11
C VAL A 86 -11.68 20.16 5.31
N MET A 87 -11.97 18.96 4.79
CA MET A 87 -13.30 18.36 4.90
C MET A 87 -13.64 17.93 6.33
N ARG A 88 -12.64 17.48 7.10
CA ARG A 88 -12.83 17.14 8.52
C ARG A 88 -13.08 18.37 9.38
N ASP A 89 -12.40 19.49 9.11
CA ASP A 89 -12.62 20.75 9.80
C ASP A 89 -14.02 21.30 9.50
N TRP A 90 -14.45 21.23 8.24
CA TRP A 90 -15.81 21.61 7.86
C TRP A 90 -16.85 20.77 8.60
N ARG A 91 -16.66 19.42 8.69
CA ARG A 91 -17.57 18.53 9.41
C ARG A 91 -17.56 18.78 10.91
N ALA A 92 -16.40 19.05 11.51
CA ALA A 92 -16.30 19.40 12.92
C ALA A 92 -17.16 20.63 13.26
N ALA A 93 -17.02 21.71 12.48
CA ALA A 93 -17.83 22.91 12.65
C ALA A 93 -19.36 22.66 12.54
N LYS A 94 -19.78 21.65 11.76
CA LYS A 94 -21.22 21.29 11.68
C LYS A 94 -21.66 20.43 12.87
N MET A 95 -20.78 19.59 13.42
CA MET A 95 -21.05 18.87 14.66
C MET A 95 -21.16 19.83 15.84
N ASP A 96 -20.24 20.78 15.95
CA ASP A 96 -20.28 21.81 16.99
C ASP A 96 -21.58 22.64 16.90
N SER A 97 -21.94 23.12 15.68
CA SER A 97 -23.21 23.84 15.49
C SER A 97 -24.44 23.02 15.87
N LEU A 98 -24.41 21.69 15.71
CA LEU A 98 -25.51 20.81 16.08
C LEU A 98 -25.58 20.59 17.59
N LEU A 99 -24.42 20.48 18.26
CA LEU A 99 -24.33 20.40 19.72
C LEU A 99 -24.78 21.72 20.39
N ASP A 100 -24.37 22.88 19.84
CA ASP A 100 -24.80 24.20 20.28
C ASP A 100 -26.33 24.34 20.21
N LEU A 101 -26.97 23.81 19.16
CA LEU A 101 -28.42 23.79 19.04
C LEU A 101 -29.07 22.95 20.13
N HIS A 102 -28.45 21.84 20.52
CA HIS A 102 -28.93 21.00 21.61
C HIS A 102 -28.86 21.73 22.94
N ASP A 103 -27.72 22.34 23.24
CA ASP A 103 -27.47 23.03 24.52
C ASP A 103 -28.38 24.27 24.70
N ALA A 104 -28.69 24.96 23.60
CA ALA A 104 -29.62 26.08 23.57
C ALA A 104 -31.11 25.66 23.70
N GLY A 105 -31.39 24.35 23.63
CA GLY A 105 -32.77 23.83 23.47
C GLY A 105 -33.23 24.01 22.01
N ILE A 106 -33.57 22.90 21.35
CA ILE A 106 -33.98 22.94 19.94
C ILE A 106 -35.31 23.67 19.77
N ALA A 107 -35.25 24.92 19.39
CA ALA A 107 -36.44 25.67 19.05
C ALA A 107 -37.06 25.14 17.73
N ARG A 108 -38.39 25.16 17.66
CA ARG A 108 -39.17 24.64 16.52
C ARG A 108 -38.73 25.31 15.19
N GLU A 109 -38.42 26.59 15.25
CA GLU A 109 -37.95 27.41 14.11
C GLU A 109 -36.58 26.98 13.60
N ARG A 110 -35.77 26.30 14.43
CA ARG A 110 -34.42 25.81 14.12
C ARG A 110 -34.41 24.36 13.64
N ALA A 111 -35.58 23.70 13.50
CA ALA A 111 -35.62 22.32 13.03
C ALA A 111 -34.95 22.14 11.66
N GLY A 112 -35.04 23.11 10.75
CA GLY A 112 -34.35 23.10 9.46
C GLY A 112 -32.83 23.07 9.58
N ASP A 113 -32.27 23.73 10.60
CA ASP A 113 -30.84 23.69 10.91
C ASP A 113 -30.41 22.29 11.37
N VAL A 114 -31.22 21.62 12.17
CA VAL A 114 -30.97 20.24 12.60
C VAL A 114 -30.86 19.32 11.38
N TYR A 115 -31.78 19.41 10.40
CA TYR A 115 -31.66 18.65 9.15
C TYR A 115 -30.37 18.92 8.41
N TYR A 116 -30.05 20.19 8.22
CA TYR A 116 -28.84 20.61 7.50
C TYR A 116 -27.56 20.09 8.14
N PHE A 117 -27.40 20.29 9.46
CA PHE A 117 -26.21 19.81 10.17
C PHE A 117 -26.17 18.30 10.25
N SER A 118 -27.31 17.62 10.45
CA SER A 118 -27.40 16.15 10.47
C SER A 118 -26.93 15.54 9.17
N MET A 119 -27.28 16.15 8.03
CA MET A 119 -26.83 15.70 6.71
C MET A 119 -25.33 15.90 6.51
N ALA A 120 -24.74 16.96 7.08
CA ALA A 120 -23.31 17.20 7.07
C ALA A 120 -22.54 16.19 7.94
N VAL A 121 -23.02 15.98 9.17
CA VAL A 121 -22.42 15.08 10.16
C VAL A 121 -22.34 13.64 9.66
N ARG A 122 -23.34 13.18 8.91
CA ARG A 122 -23.38 11.81 8.38
C ARG A 122 -22.38 11.54 7.24
N GLN A 123 -21.67 12.54 6.71
CA GLN A 123 -20.68 12.35 5.65
C GLN A 123 -19.44 11.64 6.18
N THR A 124 -18.83 10.82 5.32
CA THR A 124 -17.56 10.14 5.59
C THR A 124 -16.46 10.78 4.78
N TYR A 125 -15.37 11.12 5.41
CA TYR A 125 -14.17 11.62 4.77
C TYR A 125 -13.03 10.67 5.06
N GLN A 126 -12.72 9.80 4.08
CA GLN A 126 -11.68 8.81 4.23
C GLN A 126 -10.42 9.25 3.46
N PHE A 127 -9.30 9.19 4.13
CA PHE A 127 -8.01 9.20 3.48
C PHE A 127 -7.81 7.83 2.83
N THR A 128 -7.50 7.83 1.54
CA THR A 128 -7.19 6.61 0.78
C THR A 128 -5.77 6.72 0.24
N PRO A 129 -4.83 5.90 0.72
CA PRO A 129 -3.44 6.00 0.31
C PRO A 129 -3.25 5.60 -1.15
N HIS A 130 -2.36 6.30 -1.85
CA HIS A 130 -1.83 5.91 -3.15
C HIS A 130 -0.66 4.94 -2.89
N GLY A 131 -0.92 3.66 -2.89
CA GLY A 131 0.06 2.65 -2.49
C GLY A 131 0.50 1.72 -3.62
N GLY A 132 0.33 2.11 -4.88
CA GLY A 132 0.64 1.26 -6.04
C GLY A 132 2.12 0.87 -6.10
N ALA A 133 3.01 1.84 -6.04
CA ALA A 133 4.45 1.62 -6.06
C ALA A 133 4.94 0.89 -4.80
N PHE A 134 4.40 1.24 -3.63
CA PHE A 134 4.78 0.60 -2.38
C PHE A 134 4.30 -0.87 -2.33
N SER A 135 3.10 -1.16 -2.79
CA SER A 135 2.59 -2.52 -2.90
C SER A 135 3.41 -3.36 -3.89
N GLN A 136 3.87 -2.75 -4.97
CA GLN A 136 4.77 -3.40 -5.91
C GLN A 136 6.15 -3.72 -5.29
N LEU A 137 6.69 -2.80 -4.48
CA LEU A 137 7.91 -3.03 -3.71
C LEU A 137 7.79 -4.24 -2.77
N GLU A 138 6.65 -4.36 -2.08
CA GLU A 138 6.43 -5.47 -1.13
C GLU A 138 6.21 -6.80 -1.81
N ASN A 139 5.31 -6.85 -2.78
CA ASN A 139 4.90 -8.09 -3.44
C ASN A 139 5.90 -8.56 -4.51
N GLY A 140 6.66 -7.63 -5.09
CA GLY A 140 7.64 -7.88 -6.15
C GLY A 140 9.07 -8.14 -5.66
N GLY A 141 9.30 -8.26 -4.34
CA GLY A 141 10.65 -8.40 -3.79
C GLY A 141 11.50 -7.11 -3.87
N GLY A 142 10.88 -6.00 -4.25
CA GLY A 142 11.55 -4.71 -4.44
C GLY A 142 12.13 -4.10 -3.15
N LEU A 143 11.65 -4.52 -1.98
CA LEU A 143 12.22 -4.07 -0.69
C LEU A 143 13.70 -4.47 -0.55
N GLN A 144 14.11 -5.59 -1.15
CA GLN A 144 15.50 -6.05 -1.15
C GLN A 144 16.40 -5.18 -2.06
N LEU A 145 15.81 -4.48 -3.03
CA LEU A 145 16.55 -3.56 -3.90
C LEU A 145 16.93 -2.27 -3.19
N ILE A 146 16.20 -1.90 -2.12
CA ILE A 146 16.46 -0.66 -1.38
C ILE A 146 17.74 -0.84 -0.55
N THR A 147 18.81 -0.21 -1.00
CA THR A 147 20.11 -0.28 -0.33
C THR A 147 20.32 0.76 0.74
N LYS A 148 19.40 1.66 0.90
CA LYS A 148 19.44 2.75 1.88
C LYS A 148 18.55 2.40 3.08
N PRO A 149 19.12 1.90 4.20
CA PRO A 149 18.32 1.43 5.34
C PRO A 149 17.49 2.54 5.98
N GLU A 150 17.95 3.79 5.92
CA GLU A 150 17.21 4.95 6.39
C GLU A 150 15.94 5.19 5.57
N VAL A 151 15.98 5.02 4.25
CA VAL A 151 14.80 5.14 3.38
C VAL A 151 13.83 3.99 3.64
N LEU A 152 14.33 2.76 3.75
CA LEU A 152 13.51 1.60 4.04
C LEU A 152 12.78 1.75 5.39
N SER A 153 13.49 2.18 6.44
CA SER A 153 12.89 2.41 7.76
C SER A 153 11.85 3.51 7.74
N ALA A 154 12.10 4.61 7.03
CA ALA A 154 11.16 5.71 6.89
C ALA A 154 9.88 5.29 6.15
N LEU A 155 10.00 4.51 5.07
CA LEU A 155 8.85 3.95 4.34
C LEU A 155 8.02 2.99 5.20
N GLN A 156 8.66 2.13 5.97
CA GLN A 156 7.97 1.23 6.90
C GLN A 156 7.22 1.99 7.99
N GLY A 157 7.85 3.05 8.54
CA GLY A 157 7.20 3.93 9.50
C GLY A 157 5.99 4.66 8.92
N TYR A 158 6.10 5.19 7.71
CA TYR A 158 4.97 5.79 6.99
C TYR A 158 3.80 4.80 6.82
N ARG A 159 4.11 3.59 6.36
CA ARG A 159 3.10 2.54 6.21
C ARG A 159 2.38 2.21 7.51
N ALA A 160 3.12 2.07 8.60
CA ALA A 160 2.53 1.80 9.91
C ALA A 160 1.57 2.92 10.34
N ALA A 161 1.92 4.19 10.08
CA ALA A 161 1.05 5.33 10.33
C ALA A 161 -0.23 5.29 9.48
N VAL A 162 -0.12 4.95 8.20
CA VAL A 162 -1.28 4.78 7.30
C VAL A 162 -2.18 3.64 7.78
N GLN A 163 -1.63 2.48 8.15
CA GLN A 163 -2.41 1.36 8.65
C GLN A 163 -3.17 1.71 9.94
N TRP A 164 -2.52 2.47 10.83
CA TRP A 164 -3.18 2.98 12.03
C TRP A 164 -4.34 3.92 11.69
N LEU A 165 -4.14 4.84 10.76
CA LEU A 165 -5.21 5.72 10.27
C LEU A 165 -6.38 4.92 9.71
N MET A 166 -6.12 3.91 8.88
CA MET A 166 -7.18 3.08 8.29
C MET A 166 -7.99 2.34 9.37
N THR A 167 -7.35 1.86 10.42
CA THR A 167 -8.02 1.24 11.57
C THR A 167 -8.93 2.23 12.27
N MET A 168 -8.46 3.46 12.52
CA MET A 168 -9.27 4.50 13.16
C MET A 168 -10.43 4.96 12.29
N GLN A 169 -10.25 5.04 10.98
CA GLN A 169 -11.32 5.36 10.03
C GLN A 169 -12.40 4.26 9.97
N ALA A 170 -12.01 3.00 10.12
CA ALA A 170 -12.99 1.90 10.21
C ALA A 170 -13.88 2.04 11.47
N LEU A 171 -13.28 2.36 12.63
CA LEU A 171 -14.02 2.62 13.86
C LEU A 171 -14.92 3.86 13.74
N GLU A 172 -14.42 4.94 13.12
CA GLU A 172 -15.23 6.13 12.83
C GLU A 172 -16.43 5.78 11.95
N THR A 173 -16.22 4.97 10.92
CA THR A 173 -17.26 4.52 9.99
C THR A 173 -18.35 3.73 10.72
N ASP A 174 -18.00 2.87 11.67
CA ASP A 174 -18.95 2.14 12.50
C ASP A 174 -19.84 3.11 13.29
N GLN A 175 -19.28 4.15 13.92
CA GLN A 175 -20.05 5.17 14.64
C GLN A 175 -21.00 5.92 13.70
N ILE A 176 -20.54 6.27 12.50
CA ILE A 176 -21.39 6.94 11.49
C ILE A 176 -22.55 6.02 11.06
N GLN A 177 -22.30 4.72 10.91
CA GLN A 177 -23.36 3.77 10.55
C GLN A 177 -24.38 3.60 11.68
N ARG A 178 -23.96 3.55 12.94
CA ARG A 178 -24.87 3.54 14.10
C ARG A 178 -25.74 4.79 14.12
N TYR A 179 -25.14 5.95 13.91
CA TYR A 179 -25.89 7.21 13.81
C TYR A 179 -26.89 7.19 12.66
N ARG A 180 -26.47 6.78 11.46
CA ARG A 180 -27.32 6.75 10.26
C ARG A 180 -28.49 5.79 10.38
N ASN A 181 -28.28 4.60 10.93
CA ASN A 181 -29.26 3.54 10.99
C ASN A 181 -30.10 3.56 12.28
N GLY A 182 -29.75 4.40 13.22
CA GLY A 182 -30.41 4.54 14.52
C GLY A 182 -31.19 5.86 14.66
N PRO A 183 -30.73 6.76 15.55
CA PRO A 183 -31.49 7.93 15.94
C PRO A 183 -31.68 8.95 14.80
N PHE A 184 -30.79 9.01 13.80
CA PHE A 184 -30.97 9.87 12.62
C PHE A 184 -32.30 9.56 11.90
N LEU A 185 -32.61 8.28 11.66
CA LEU A 185 -33.87 7.88 11.01
C LEU A 185 -35.08 8.03 11.89
N ARG A 186 -34.94 7.94 13.20
CA ARG A 186 -36.06 8.12 14.13
C ARG A 186 -36.45 9.60 14.31
N MET A 187 -35.45 10.47 14.36
CA MET A 187 -35.63 11.88 14.65
C MET A 187 -36.09 12.70 13.46
N LEU A 188 -35.60 12.34 12.23
CA LEU A 188 -35.81 13.12 11.01
C LEU A 188 -36.93 12.54 10.13
N ASP A 189 -37.80 13.42 9.62
CA ASP A 189 -38.89 13.04 8.71
C ASP A 189 -38.37 12.60 7.34
N PRO A 190 -38.66 11.37 6.90
CA PRO A 190 -38.26 10.87 5.59
C PRO A 190 -38.77 11.74 4.43
N ALA A 191 -39.94 12.38 4.56
CA ALA A 191 -40.49 13.25 3.52
C ALA A 191 -39.64 14.54 3.33
N VAL A 192 -39.10 15.06 4.43
CA VAL A 192 -38.16 16.19 4.40
C VAL A 192 -36.82 15.75 3.84
N LEU A 193 -36.29 14.63 4.32
CA LEU A 193 -35.03 14.05 3.81
C LEU A 193 -35.10 13.81 2.30
N ARG A 194 -36.20 13.28 1.78
CA ARG A 194 -36.44 13.07 0.36
C ARG A 194 -36.30 14.37 -0.43
N ARG A 195 -36.87 15.47 0.05
CA ARG A 195 -36.81 16.78 -0.64
C ARG A 195 -35.40 17.33 -0.70
N ILE A 196 -34.60 17.22 0.36
CA ILE A 196 -33.26 17.77 0.41
C ILE A 196 -32.18 16.85 -0.20
N THR A 197 -32.49 15.57 -0.45
CA THR A 197 -31.57 14.60 -1.07
C THR A 197 -31.79 14.41 -2.57
N HIS A 198 -32.89 14.94 -3.12
CA HIS A 198 -33.26 14.76 -4.54
C HIS A 198 -32.47 15.64 -5.52
N THR A 199 -31.52 16.38 -5.06
CA THR A 199 -30.69 17.22 -5.91
C THR A 199 -29.50 16.40 -6.43
N GLU A 200 -29.47 16.21 -7.74
CA GLU A 200 -28.48 15.56 -8.60
C GLU A 200 -27.23 14.97 -7.94
N ILE A 201 -27.12 13.65 -8.05
CA ILE A 201 -26.19 12.73 -7.36
C ILE A 201 -24.70 12.95 -7.73
N GLN A 202 -24.36 13.88 -8.63
CA GLN A 202 -23.00 13.97 -9.18
C GLN A 202 -21.99 14.74 -8.28
N ASP A 203 -22.44 15.46 -7.28
CA ASP A 203 -21.53 16.14 -6.35
C ASP A 203 -22.09 16.20 -4.92
N LEU A 204 -22.03 15.07 -4.21
CA LEU A 204 -22.52 14.93 -2.84
C LEU A 204 -21.82 15.83 -1.82
N SER A 205 -20.64 16.35 -2.13
CA SER A 205 -19.86 17.19 -1.22
C SER A 205 -20.32 18.65 -1.23
N ARG A 206 -20.99 19.08 -2.29
CA ARG A 206 -21.33 20.49 -2.52
C ARG A 206 -22.79 20.89 -2.28
N ARG A 207 -23.72 19.93 -2.01
CA ARG A 207 -25.16 20.26 -1.92
C ARG A 207 -25.87 19.62 -0.73
N ILE A 208 -25.40 19.87 0.46
CA ILE A 208 -26.25 19.73 1.63
C ILE A 208 -27.09 21.01 1.69
N VAL A 209 -28.35 20.89 1.34
CA VAL A 209 -29.28 22.01 1.26
C VAL A 209 -30.09 22.07 2.56
N ARG A 210 -30.33 23.30 3.09
CA ARG A 210 -31.32 23.48 4.13
C ARG A 210 -32.71 23.26 3.57
N PRO A 211 -33.60 22.55 4.31
CA PRO A 211 -34.98 22.45 3.88
C PRO A 211 -35.64 23.83 3.87
N GLU A 212 -36.37 24.12 2.80
CA GLU A 212 -37.16 25.33 2.69
C GLU A 212 -38.50 25.20 3.47
N GLY A 213 -38.91 26.31 4.08
CA GLY A 213 -40.18 26.39 4.83
C GLY A 213 -40.14 25.68 6.18
N PRO A 214 -41.29 25.65 6.88
CA PRO A 214 -41.39 25.02 8.20
C PRO A 214 -41.27 23.51 8.09
N VAL A 215 -40.36 22.94 8.86
CA VAL A 215 -40.15 21.49 9.00
C VAL A 215 -40.26 21.12 10.48
N ARG A 216 -40.58 19.85 10.76
CA ARG A 216 -40.65 19.30 12.11
C ARG A 216 -39.69 18.13 12.28
N LEU A 217 -39.23 17.93 13.49
CA LEU A 217 -38.61 16.71 13.94
C LEU A 217 -39.68 15.71 14.36
N VAL A 218 -39.45 14.41 14.11
CA VAL A 218 -40.49 13.37 14.32
C VAL A 218 -40.48 12.88 15.76
N ASP A 219 -39.34 12.45 16.26
CA ASP A 219 -39.17 11.90 17.59
C ASP A 219 -38.22 12.77 18.42
N LEU A 220 -38.77 13.47 19.39
CA LEU A 220 -38.04 14.30 20.35
C LEU A 220 -38.08 13.71 21.74
N SER A 221 -38.38 12.39 21.89
CA SER A 221 -38.32 11.72 23.18
C SER A 221 -36.90 11.84 23.78
N ALA A 222 -36.84 11.94 25.10
CA ALA A 222 -35.55 12.06 25.80
C ALA A 222 -34.57 10.93 25.45
N GLY A 223 -35.06 9.71 25.21
CA GLY A 223 -34.26 8.58 24.81
C GLY A 223 -33.62 8.76 23.44
N THR A 224 -34.40 9.14 22.41
CA THR A 224 -33.91 9.38 21.06
C THR A 224 -32.97 10.58 21.01
N MET A 225 -33.29 11.65 21.72
CA MET A 225 -32.44 12.84 21.80
C MET A 225 -31.07 12.53 22.44
N ASN A 226 -31.09 11.82 23.58
CA ASN A 226 -29.85 11.42 24.24
C ASN A 226 -28.97 10.53 23.34
N GLU A 227 -29.55 9.51 22.73
CA GLU A 227 -28.82 8.63 21.81
C GLU A 227 -28.27 9.39 20.63
N TYR A 228 -29.04 10.29 20.02
CA TYR A 228 -28.65 11.09 18.88
C TYR A 228 -27.42 11.97 19.19
N PHE A 229 -27.51 12.77 20.27
CA PHE A 229 -26.43 13.70 20.61
C PHE A 229 -25.21 13.01 21.22
N ALA A 230 -25.38 11.89 21.94
CA ALA A 230 -24.28 11.06 22.39
C ALA A 230 -23.48 10.49 21.20
N LEU A 231 -24.14 10.06 20.12
CA LEU A 231 -23.46 9.61 18.91
C LEU A 231 -22.80 10.76 18.17
N VAL A 232 -23.40 11.94 18.09
CA VAL A 232 -22.77 13.14 17.50
C VAL A 232 -21.50 13.50 18.26
N LEU A 233 -21.55 13.52 19.60
CA LEU A 233 -20.38 13.77 20.44
C LEU A 233 -19.27 12.74 20.22
N ASN A 234 -19.61 11.45 20.16
CA ASN A 234 -18.66 10.39 19.85
C ASN A 234 -18.03 10.56 18.45
N MET A 235 -18.84 10.88 17.45
CA MET A 235 -18.36 11.13 16.09
C MET A 235 -17.44 12.36 16.02
N SER A 236 -17.70 13.40 16.84
CA SER A 236 -16.83 14.56 16.96
C SER A 236 -15.45 14.16 17.51
N ALA A 237 -15.42 13.34 18.56
CA ALA A 237 -14.17 12.83 19.14
C ALA A 237 -13.37 11.98 18.12
N PHE A 238 -14.03 11.08 17.39
CA PHE A 238 -13.39 10.28 16.35
C PHE A 238 -12.90 11.15 15.18
N ASN A 239 -13.69 12.13 14.76
CA ASN A 239 -13.29 13.07 13.72
C ASN A 239 -12.01 13.84 14.11
N GLY A 240 -11.95 14.34 15.35
CA GLY A 240 -10.76 15.02 15.89
C GLY A 240 -9.53 14.10 15.96
N THR A 241 -9.73 12.86 16.38
CA THR A 241 -8.66 11.84 16.39
C THR A 241 -8.15 11.54 14.98
N CYS A 242 -9.05 11.22 14.05
CA CYS A 242 -8.67 10.94 12.66
C CYS A 242 -8.03 12.17 12.00
N ARG A 243 -8.54 13.39 12.25
CA ARG A 243 -7.95 14.64 11.76
C ARG A 243 -6.47 14.77 12.15
N ARG A 244 -6.17 14.55 13.43
CA ARG A 244 -4.78 14.59 13.91
C ARG A 244 -3.92 13.54 13.22
N ILE A 245 -4.37 12.29 13.13
CA ILE A 245 -3.62 11.20 12.50
C ILE A 245 -3.42 11.47 11.00
N VAL A 246 -4.41 12.02 10.28
CA VAL A 246 -4.24 12.44 8.86
C VAL A 246 -3.15 13.50 8.74
N GLY A 247 -3.13 14.50 9.64
CA GLY A 247 -2.05 15.49 9.67
C GLY A 247 -0.67 14.88 9.91
N ASP A 248 -0.58 13.93 10.84
CA ASP A 248 0.67 13.20 11.13
C ASP A 248 1.12 12.36 9.92
N VAL A 249 0.19 11.69 9.23
CA VAL A 249 0.46 10.91 7.99
C VAL A 249 0.96 11.83 6.88
N GLY A 250 0.31 12.99 6.64
CA GLY A 250 0.75 13.97 5.65
C GLY A 250 2.18 14.44 5.92
N GLN A 251 2.47 14.88 7.15
CA GLN A 251 3.82 15.30 7.55
C GLN A 251 4.85 14.16 7.45
N HIS A 252 4.43 12.92 7.72
CA HIS A 252 5.32 11.77 7.57
C HIS A 252 5.62 11.52 6.08
N ALA A 253 4.63 11.61 5.21
CA ALA A 253 4.80 11.50 3.76
C ALA A 253 5.78 12.57 3.23
N GLU A 254 5.66 13.82 3.69
CA GLU A 254 6.57 14.92 3.33
C GLU A 254 8.02 14.59 3.72
N ARG A 255 8.25 14.17 4.96
CA ARG A 255 9.60 13.80 5.44
C ARG A 255 10.20 12.65 4.63
N VAL A 256 9.41 11.63 4.31
CA VAL A 256 9.87 10.49 3.52
C VAL A 256 10.16 10.90 2.08
N ALA A 257 9.29 11.71 1.46
CA ALA A 257 9.50 12.24 0.11
C ALA A 257 10.79 13.09 0.04
N GLN A 258 11.03 13.94 1.03
CA GLN A 258 12.25 14.75 1.11
C GLN A 258 13.50 13.89 1.31
N LEU A 259 13.42 12.85 2.15
CA LEU A 259 14.52 11.90 2.35
C LEU A 259 14.87 11.17 1.04
N ILE A 260 13.87 10.68 0.31
CA ILE A 260 14.05 10.02 -0.98
C ILE A 260 14.67 11.00 -1.99
N ALA A 261 14.12 12.21 -2.11
CA ALA A 261 14.63 13.24 -3.02
C ALA A 261 16.12 13.53 -2.77
N THR A 262 16.49 13.74 -1.49
CA THR A 262 17.87 14.00 -1.12
C THR A 262 18.79 12.82 -1.37
N THR A 263 18.33 11.59 -1.04
CA THR A 263 19.16 10.37 -1.11
C THR A 263 19.44 9.94 -2.57
N TYR A 264 18.44 10.10 -3.45
CA TYR A 264 18.53 9.67 -4.85
C TYR A 264 18.79 10.83 -5.84
N GLY A 265 18.89 12.07 -5.36
CA GLY A 265 19.11 13.25 -6.18
C GLY A 265 17.95 13.53 -7.14
N PHE A 266 16.70 13.44 -6.64
CA PHE A 266 15.50 13.82 -7.38
C PHE A 266 15.17 15.30 -7.11
N GLU A 267 14.67 15.99 -8.14
CA GLU A 267 14.18 17.36 -8.05
C GLU A 267 12.71 17.42 -7.65
#